data_51a13e1f992ca2ca70574f872e6e19d6
#
_entry.id   51a13e1f992ca2ca70574f872e6e19d6
#
_cell.length_a   1.000
_cell.length_b   1.000
_cell.length_c   1.000
_cell.angle_alpha   90.00
_cell.angle_beta   90.00
_cell.angle_gamma   90.00
#
_symmetry.space_group_name_H-M   'P 1'
#
loop_
_entity.id
_entity.type
_entity.pdbx_description
1 polymer ?
#
loop_
_entity_poly.entity_id
_entity_poly.type
_entity_poly.pdbx_seq_one_letter_code
_entity_poly.pdbx_strand_id
1 'polypeptide(L)'
;MATKRKLSEQIIRILSGGDVRNDSDIDEREVMQAIETTRDSVVSNYLNSTVFCKTCPEHMETNIISSFVTEFEATITNGIAPIPDVMPLPDDMGVYYVKRSSLADNVNDREFVRAPAVFASFFRGLQSGKLEGLIGYSLQRSTSGCELSFPDVNATTSINVFLVPLTKEYGMNDELPGGGVIDDAVVKGVLQIYGVMFQVPHDEENDNIKPRR
;
A
#
# COMPACT_ATOMS: atom_id res chain seq x y z
N MET A 1 14.52 2.55 6.93
CA MET A 1 13.34 2.87 6.10
C MET A 1 13.08 4.36 6.23
N ALA A 2 12.56 4.99 5.19
CA ALA A 2 12.21 6.40 5.26
C ALA A 2 10.87 6.58 6.00
N THR A 3 10.68 7.78 6.56
CA THR A 3 9.41 8.23 7.12
C THR A 3 8.85 9.32 6.23
N LYS A 4 7.56 9.60 6.29
CA LYS A 4 6.95 10.71 5.53
C LYS A 4 7.71 12.02 5.78
N ARG A 5 8.06 12.28 7.03
CA ARG A 5 8.80 13.47 7.42
C ARG A 5 10.17 13.58 6.74
N LYS A 6 10.95 12.49 6.75
CA LYS A 6 12.26 12.49 6.08
C LYS A 6 12.16 12.71 4.58
N LEU A 7 11.16 12.09 3.93
CA LEU A 7 10.91 12.30 2.51
C LEU A 7 10.51 13.75 2.23
N SER A 8 9.62 14.33 3.03
CA SER A 8 9.21 15.74 2.91
C SER A 8 10.41 16.68 3.06
N GLU A 9 11.21 16.52 4.12
CA GLU A 9 12.40 17.34 4.36
C GLU A 9 13.39 17.23 3.19
N GLN A 10 13.60 16.03 2.65
CA GLN A 10 14.48 15.81 1.50
C GLN A 10 13.95 16.51 0.25
N ILE A 11 12.67 16.37 -0.06
CA ILE A 11 12.04 16.98 -1.22
C ILE A 11 12.07 18.51 -1.13
N ILE A 12 11.67 19.08 0.00
CA ILE A 12 11.69 20.52 0.24
C ILE A 12 13.12 21.06 0.09
N ARG A 13 14.12 20.36 0.62
CA ARG A 13 15.51 20.75 0.47
C ARG A 13 15.98 20.79 -0.98
N ILE A 14 15.52 19.82 -1.79
CA ILE A 14 15.87 19.79 -3.23
C ILE A 14 15.15 20.93 -3.96
N LEU A 15 13.85 21.15 -3.68
CA LEU A 15 13.06 22.19 -4.32
C LEU A 15 13.57 23.60 -3.98
N SER A 16 14.05 23.81 -2.75
CA SER A 16 14.63 25.10 -2.32
C SER A 16 16.11 25.29 -2.71
N GLY A 17 16.66 24.44 -3.58
CA GLY A 17 18.04 24.55 -4.03
C GLY A 17 19.09 24.34 -2.93
N GLY A 18 18.71 23.67 -1.85
CA GLY A 18 19.59 23.34 -0.72
C GLY A 18 19.57 24.35 0.44
N ASP A 19 18.98 25.53 0.24
CA ASP A 19 18.79 26.52 1.31
C ASP A 19 17.33 26.52 1.78
N VAL A 20 17.10 25.99 2.97
CA VAL A 20 15.74 25.89 3.58
C VAL A 20 15.29 27.22 4.17
N ARG A 21 16.01 28.32 3.92
CA ARG A 21 15.71 29.63 4.48
C ARG A 21 14.61 30.33 3.69
N ASN A 22 13.44 30.28 4.23
CA ASN A 22 12.41 31.31 4.40
C ASN A 22 11.55 31.77 3.23
N ASP A 23 11.71 31.41 1.98
CA ASP A 23 10.87 31.97 0.90
C ASP A 23 10.40 30.91 -0.13
N SER A 24 10.27 29.68 0.28
CA SER A 24 9.63 28.74 -0.63
C SER A 24 8.12 28.88 -0.48
N ASP A 25 7.45 29.31 -1.53
CA ASP A 25 5.99 29.19 -1.72
C ASP A 25 5.51 27.71 -1.71
N ILE A 26 6.34 26.81 -1.15
CA ILE A 26 6.09 25.39 -1.10
C ILE A 26 5.39 25.07 0.21
N ASP A 27 4.11 24.74 0.14
CA ASP A 27 3.36 24.28 1.28
C ASP A 27 3.76 22.83 1.62
N GLU A 28 4.26 22.63 2.84
CA GLU A 28 4.61 21.27 3.34
C GLU A 28 3.44 20.30 3.23
N ARG A 29 2.20 20.76 3.38
CA ARG A 29 1.00 19.95 3.25
C ARG A 29 0.80 19.45 1.82
N GLU A 30 1.06 20.28 0.84
CA GLU A 30 1.00 19.89 -0.58
C GLU A 30 2.08 18.85 -0.91
N VAL A 31 3.29 19.05 -0.40
CA VAL A 31 4.38 18.07 -0.55
C VAL A 31 3.99 16.73 0.09
N MET A 32 3.39 16.77 1.29
CA MET A 32 2.93 15.55 1.96
C MET A 32 1.86 14.82 1.16
N GLN A 33 0.88 15.54 0.64
CA GLN A 33 -0.17 14.95 -0.20
C GLN A 33 0.41 14.37 -1.50
N ALA A 34 1.38 15.06 -2.11
CA ALA A 34 2.09 14.56 -3.28
C ALA A 34 2.88 13.28 -2.97
N ILE A 35 3.54 13.21 -1.80
CA ILE A 35 4.24 12.00 -1.33
C ILE A 35 3.26 10.83 -1.18
N GLU A 36 2.13 11.05 -0.50
CA GLU A 36 1.13 10.02 -0.28
C GLU A 36 0.59 9.46 -1.60
N THR A 37 0.15 10.35 -2.48
CA THR A 37 -0.41 9.95 -3.79
C THR A 37 0.63 9.27 -4.68
N THR A 38 1.84 9.81 -4.73
CA THR A 38 2.92 9.24 -5.55
C THR A 38 3.35 7.88 -5.03
N ARG A 39 3.48 7.74 -3.71
CA ARG A 39 3.87 6.49 -3.10
C ARG A 39 2.83 5.40 -3.32
N ASP A 40 1.56 5.71 -3.14
CA ASP A 40 0.48 4.75 -3.39
C ASP A 40 0.50 4.27 -4.85
N SER A 41 0.75 5.17 -5.80
CA SER A 41 0.91 4.82 -7.22
C SER A 41 2.15 3.94 -7.47
N VAL A 42 3.29 4.30 -6.90
CA VAL A 42 4.55 3.55 -7.05
C VAL A 42 4.42 2.15 -6.46
N VAL A 43 3.90 2.02 -5.24
CA VAL A 43 3.71 0.72 -4.57
C VAL A 43 2.69 -0.14 -5.32
N SER A 44 1.58 0.44 -5.76
CA SER A 44 0.58 -0.27 -6.55
C SER A 44 1.18 -0.80 -7.86
N ASN A 45 1.93 0.02 -8.60
CA ASN A 45 2.61 -0.38 -9.83
C ASN A 45 3.67 -1.45 -9.57
N TYR A 46 4.45 -1.30 -8.51
CA TYR A 46 5.46 -2.28 -8.13
C TYR A 46 4.84 -3.64 -7.80
N LEU A 47 3.79 -3.68 -6.98
CA LEU A 47 3.09 -4.91 -6.65
C LEU A 47 2.41 -5.51 -7.88
N ASN A 48 1.77 -4.70 -8.72
CA ASN A 48 1.15 -5.17 -9.95
C ASN A 48 2.15 -5.79 -10.93
N SER A 49 3.32 -5.19 -11.07
CA SER A 49 4.34 -5.69 -12.00
C SER A 49 5.08 -6.92 -11.46
N THR A 50 5.27 -7.02 -10.16
CA THR A 50 6.11 -8.06 -9.55
C THR A 50 5.30 -9.26 -9.08
N VAL A 51 4.13 -9.01 -8.47
CA VAL A 51 3.33 -10.07 -7.84
C VAL A 51 2.21 -10.55 -8.73
N PHE A 52 1.53 -9.62 -9.42
CA PHE A 52 0.34 -9.93 -10.22
C PHE A 52 0.64 -10.08 -11.71
N CYS A 53 1.92 -10.10 -12.11
CA CYS A 53 2.31 -10.33 -13.48
C CYS A 53 1.92 -11.75 -13.93
N LYS A 54 0.86 -11.87 -14.72
CA LYS A 54 0.36 -13.15 -15.25
C LYS A 54 1.35 -13.86 -16.17
N THR A 55 2.37 -13.18 -16.65
CA THR A 55 3.37 -13.67 -17.60
C THR A 55 4.67 -14.14 -16.94
N CYS A 56 4.81 -13.98 -15.63
CA CYS A 56 5.99 -14.38 -14.88
C CYS A 56 5.65 -15.59 -13.97
N PRO A 57 5.61 -16.83 -14.49
CA PRO A 57 5.16 -18.00 -13.73
C PRO A 57 6.10 -18.41 -12.59
N GLU A 58 7.31 -17.86 -12.52
CA GLU A 58 8.35 -18.34 -11.60
C GLU A 58 8.47 -17.54 -10.29
N HIS A 59 7.80 -16.41 -10.13
CA HIS A 59 8.02 -15.53 -8.99
C HIS A 59 6.73 -14.97 -8.39
N MET A 60 5.84 -15.83 -7.93
CA MET A 60 4.99 -15.45 -6.80
C MET A 60 5.86 -15.40 -5.54
N GLU A 61 6.72 -14.40 -5.45
CA GLU A 61 7.44 -14.14 -4.21
C GLU A 61 6.47 -13.55 -3.19
N THR A 62 5.79 -14.44 -2.50
CA THR A 62 4.93 -14.12 -1.34
C THR A 62 5.67 -13.24 -0.33
N ASN A 63 6.99 -13.31 -0.31
CA ASN A 63 7.86 -12.50 0.52
C ASN A 63 7.82 -11.00 0.17
N ILE A 64 7.55 -10.64 -1.08
CA ILE A 64 7.50 -9.22 -1.49
C ILE A 64 6.25 -8.57 -0.92
N ILE A 65 5.09 -9.22 -1.05
CA ILE A 65 3.85 -8.67 -0.49
C ILE A 65 3.96 -8.55 1.02
N SER A 66 4.53 -9.55 1.68
CA SER A 66 4.63 -9.56 3.15
C SER A 66 5.38 -8.36 3.71
N SER A 67 6.31 -7.77 2.94
CA SER A 67 7.03 -6.56 3.36
C SER A 67 6.16 -5.29 3.38
N PHE A 68 5.00 -5.30 2.70
CA PHE A 68 4.05 -4.18 2.66
C PHE A 68 2.82 -4.41 3.53
N VAL A 69 2.66 -5.63 4.04
CA VAL A 69 1.49 -6.01 4.83
C VAL A 69 1.65 -5.55 6.27
N THR A 70 0.61 -4.91 6.78
CA THR A 70 0.49 -4.52 8.19
C THR A 70 -0.66 -5.29 8.81
N GLU A 71 -0.47 -5.76 10.05
CA GLU A 71 -1.52 -6.39 10.84
C GLU A 71 -2.35 -5.31 11.52
N PHE A 72 -3.67 -5.43 11.39
CA PHE A 72 -4.64 -4.54 12.00
C PHE A 72 -5.70 -5.35 12.74
N GLU A 73 -5.97 -5.00 13.99
CA GLU A 73 -7.03 -5.63 14.79
C GLU A 73 -8.36 -4.93 14.53
N ALA A 74 -9.36 -5.69 14.13
CA ALA A 74 -10.71 -5.20 13.90
C ALA A 74 -11.73 -6.04 14.64
N THR A 75 -12.90 -5.48 14.89
CA THR A 75 -14.03 -6.19 15.51
C THR A 75 -15.19 -6.26 14.54
N ILE A 76 -15.66 -7.47 14.27
CA ILE A 76 -16.88 -7.69 13.51
C ILE A 76 -18.07 -7.33 14.40
N THR A 77 -18.92 -6.43 13.94
CA THR A 77 -20.17 -6.07 14.60
C THR A 77 -21.27 -6.08 13.56
N ASN A 78 -22.31 -6.88 13.78
CA ASN A 78 -23.41 -7.04 12.82
C ASN A 78 -22.95 -7.42 11.40
N GLY A 79 -21.92 -8.26 11.30
CA GLY A 79 -21.38 -8.69 10.02
C GLY A 79 -20.50 -7.68 9.30
N ILE A 80 -20.10 -6.59 9.95
CA ILE A 80 -19.26 -5.55 9.37
C ILE A 80 -18.04 -5.32 10.29
N ALA A 81 -16.86 -5.19 9.69
CA ALA A 81 -15.64 -4.80 10.40
C ALA A 81 -15.00 -3.61 9.68
N PRO A 82 -14.96 -2.42 10.30
CA PRO A 82 -14.26 -1.28 9.75
C PRO A 82 -12.75 -1.54 9.76
N ILE A 83 -12.09 -1.17 8.67
CA ILE A 83 -10.64 -1.30 8.50
C ILE A 83 -10.05 0.00 7.96
N PRO A 84 -8.75 0.24 8.10
CA PRO A 84 -8.07 1.34 7.43
C PRO A 84 -8.27 1.30 5.92
N ASP A 85 -8.05 2.42 5.26
CA ASP A 85 -8.12 2.47 3.81
C ASP A 85 -7.02 1.62 3.17
N VAL A 86 -7.45 0.75 2.30
CA VAL A 86 -6.63 -0.31 1.71
C VAL A 86 -6.24 0.05 0.29
N MET A 87 -5.00 -0.28 -0.08
CA MET A 87 -4.51 -0.07 -1.43
C MET A 87 -5.37 -0.79 -2.47
N PRO A 88 -5.78 -0.10 -3.55
CA PRO A 88 -6.58 -0.68 -4.62
C PRO A 88 -5.69 -1.58 -5.49
N LEU A 89 -5.56 -2.84 -5.10
CA LEU A 89 -4.87 -3.86 -5.88
C LEU A 89 -5.89 -4.75 -6.63
N PRO A 90 -5.47 -5.44 -7.71
CA PRO A 90 -6.34 -6.36 -8.44
C PRO A 90 -6.98 -7.39 -7.52
N ASP A 91 -8.22 -7.79 -7.83
CA ASP A 91 -8.97 -8.80 -7.08
C ASP A 91 -9.06 -8.51 -5.57
N ASP A 92 -9.07 -7.21 -5.18
CA ASP A 92 -9.08 -6.77 -3.77
C ASP A 92 -7.92 -7.31 -2.91
N MET A 93 -6.79 -7.64 -3.53
CA MET A 93 -5.59 -8.16 -2.86
C MET A 93 -4.93 -7.17 -1.89
N GLY A 94 -5.46 -5.97 -1.77
CA GLY A 94 -5.09 -5.04 -0.71
C GLY A 94 -5.37 -5.60 0.69
N VAL A 95 -6.38 -6.47 0.84
CA VAL A 95 -6.55 -7.32 2.02
C VAL A 95 -5.92 -8.67 1.70
N TYR A 96 -4.78 -8.95 2.32
CA TYR A 96 -4.02 -10.14 2.05
C TYR A 96 -4.64 -11.37 2.71
N TYR A 97 -5.04 -11.24 4.00
CA TYR A 97 -5.49 -12.37 4.78
C TYR A 97 -6.23 -11.90 6.04
N VAL A 98 -7.18 -12.71 6.53
CA VAL A 98 -7.95 -12.45 7.75
C VAL A 98 -7.91 -13.68 8.64
N LYS A 99 -7.65 -13.50 9.94
CA LYS A 99 -7.71 -14.56 10.95
C LYS A 99 -8.46 -14.07 12.19
N ARG A 100 -8.92 -15.00 13.04
CA ARG A 100 -9.47 -14.62 14.35
C ARG A 100 -8.35 -14.20 15.29
N SER A 101 -8.61 -13.15 16.07
CA SER A 101 -7.64 -12.63 17.05
C SER A 101 -7.45 -13.58 18.26
N SER A 102 -8.47 -14.38 18.62
CA SER A 102 -8.49 -15.21 19.83
C SER A 102 -7.73 -16.53 19.75
N LEU A 103 -7.07 -16.81 18.63
CA LEU A 103 -6.50 -18.12 18.39
C LEU A 103 -5.00 -18.14 18.54
N ALA A 104 -4.57 -18.67 19.66
CA ALA A 104 -3.34 -19.43 19.72
C ALA A 104 -3.39 -20.51 18.63
N ASP A 105 -2.63 -20.33 17.57
CA ASP A 105 -2.10 -21.30 16.57
C ASP A 105 -2.76 -22.69 16.44
N ASN A 106 -4.06 -22.82 16.70
CA ASN A 106 -4.75 -24.07 16.47
C ASN A 106 -5.10 -24.20 14.99
N VAL A 107 -4.39 -25.09 14.34
CA VAL A 107 -4.41 -25.47 12.92
C VAL A 107 -5.81 -25.81 12.35
N ASN A 108 -6.84 -25.87 13.17
CA ASN A 108 -8.19 -26.23 12.77
C ASN A 108 -9.15 -25.08 12.63
N ASP A 109 -8.68 -23.84 12.83
CA ASP A 109 -9.55 -22.71 12.63
C ASP A 109 -9.61 -22.34 11.18
N ARG A 110 -10.75 -22.62 10.70
CA ARG A 110 -11.09 -22.42 9.32
C ARG A 110 -11.09 -20.96 8.98
N GLU A 111 -10.31 -20.72 8.01
CA GLU A 111 -9.91 -19.41 7.56
C GLU A 111 -11.08 -18.68 6.93
N PHE A 112 -11.11 -17.39 7.15
CA PHE A 112 -11.93 -16.50 6.38
C PHE A 112 -11.46 -16.53 4.93
N VAL A 113 -12.39 -16.68 4.00
CA VAL A 113 -12.11 -16.74 2.57
C VAL A 113 -12.68 -15.51 1.90
N ARG A 114 -11.83 -14.82 1.16
CA ARG A 114 -12.29 -13.72 0.33
C ARG A 114 -13.19 -14.23 -0.79
N ALA A 115 -14.34 -13.60 -0.93
CA ALA A 115 -15.28 -13.89 -1.98
C ALA A 115 -15.94 -12.60 -2.47
N PRO A 116 -16.31 -12.51 -3.76
CA PRO A 116 -17.17 -11.43 -4.21
C PRO A 116 -18.43 -11.36 -3.36
N ALA A 117 -18.97 -10.16 -3.11
CA ALA A 117 -20.09 -9.93 -2.20
C ALA A 117 -21.31 -10.85 -2.50
N VAL A 118 -21.53 -11.15 -3.78
CA VAL A 118 -22.63 -12.05 -4.22
C VAL A 118 -22.39 -13.50 -3.79
N PHE A 119 -21.14 -13.92 -3.66
CA PHE A 119 -20.76 -15.30 -3.35
C PHE A 119 -20.40 -15.54 -1.88
N ALA A 120 -20.17 -14.48 -1.11
CA ALA A 120 -19.76 -14.62 0.29
C ALA A 120 -20.77 -15.42 1.12
N SER A 121 -22.07 -15.28 0.83
CA SER A 121 -23.15 -16.03 1.50
C SER A 121 -23.26 -17.49 1.05
N PHE A 122 -22.67 -17.88 -0.08
CA PHE A 122 -22.74 -19.26 -0.55
C PHE A 122 -21.89 -20.22 0.28
N PHE A 123 -20.87 -19.73 0.95
CA PHE A 123 -20.02 -20.59 1.79
C PHE A 123 -20.77 -21.25 2.93
N ARG A 124 -21.83 -20.62 3.42
CA ARG A 124 -22.66 -21.18 4.50
C ARG A 124 -23.38 -22.49 4.10
N GLY A 125 -23.68 -22.67 2.83
CA GLY A 125 -24.39 -23.85 2.32
C GLY A 125 -23.53 -24.96 1.77
N LEU A 126 -22.21 -24.76 1.70
CA LEU A 126 -21.32 -25.74 1.12
C LEU A 126 -21.00 -26.86 2.13
N GLN A 127 -21.62 -28.02 1.93
CA GLN A 127 -21.37 -29.24 2.71
C GLN A 127 -20.18 -30.06 2.18
N SER A 128 -19.30 -29.45 1.42
CA SER A 128 -18.10 -30.13 0.93
C SER A 128 -17.06 -30.18 2.06
N GLY A 129 -16.58 -31.37 2.40
CA GLY A 129 -15.68 -31.59 3.54
C GLY A 129 -14.40 -30.76 3.61
N LYS A 130 -14.00 -30.08 2.52
CA LYS A 130 -12.89 -29.11 2.49
C LYS A 130 -13.33 -27.66 2.64
N LEU A 131 -14.58 -27.36 2.34
CA LEU A 131 -15.14 -25.99 2.34
C LEU A 131 -16.11 -25.75 3.50
N GLU A 132 -16.45 -26.81 4.23
CA GLU A 132 -17.34 -26.74 5.37
C GLU A 132 -16.74 -25.88 6.49
N GLY A 133 -17.49 -24.85 6.90
CA GLY A 133 -17.13 -23.91 7.97
C GLY A 133 -16.19 -22.78 7.52
N LEU A 134 -15.92 -22.61 6.23
CA LEU A 134 -15.31 -21.38 5.73
C LEU A 134 -16.29 -20.22 5.86
N ILE A 135 -15.76 -19.08 6.26
CA ILE A 135 -16.53 -17.83 6.38
C ILE A 135 -16.13 -16.93 5.21
N GLY A 136 -17.10 -16.64 4.34
CA GLY A 136 -16.89 -15.73 3.23
C GLY A 136 -16.86 -14.27 3.71
N TYR A 137 -15.93 -13.49 3.19
CA TYR A 137 -15.93 -12.04 3.37
C TYR A 137 -15.69 -11.29 2.06
N SER A 138 -16.17 -10.06 1.98
CA SER A 138 -15.94 -9.15 0.87
C SER A 138 -15.46 -7.80 1.35
N LEU A 139 -14.57 -7.17 0.58
CA LEU A 139 -14.13 -5.81 0.80
C LEU A 139 -15.15 -4.84 0.20
N GLN A 140 -15.61 -3.89 0.97
CA GLN A 140 -16.45 -2.79 0.54
C GLN A 140 -15.71 -1.48 0.74
N ARG A 141 -15.77 -0.62 -0.27
CA ARG A 141 -15.21 0.73 -0.21
C ARG A 141 -16.34 1.74 -0.26
N SER A 142 -16.42 2.57 0.76
CA SER A 142 -17.41 3.64 0.85
C SER A 142 -16.73 4.99 0.99
N THR A 143 -17.51 6.06 0.92
CA THR A 143 -17.00 7.42 1.19
C THR A 143 -16.52 7.61 2.63
N SER A 144 -16.95 6.75 3.54
CA SER A 144 -16.55 6.75 4.96
C SER A 144 -15.31 5.91 5.26
N GLY A 145 -14.77 5.19 4.28
CA GLY A 145 -13.61 4.32 4.43
C GLY A 145 -13.84 2.91 3.90
N CYS A 146 -12.92 2.02 4.23
CA CYS A 146 -13.01 0.61 3.87
C CYS A 146 -13.63 -0.22 4.99
N GLU A 147 -14.40 -1.24 4.63
CA GLU A 147 -14.97 -2.19 5.56
C GLU A 147 -14.99 -3.61 4.98
N LEU A 148 -14.87 -4.61 5.85
CA LEU A 148 -15.07 -6.00 5.50
C LEU A 148 -16.49 -6.41 5.86
N SER A 149 -17.20 -6.99 4.90
CA SER A 149 -18.56 -7.52 5.08
C SER A 149 -18.51 -9.04 5.23
N PHE A 150 -19.10 -9.55 6.30
CA PHE A 150 -19.19 -10.95 6.68
C PHE A 150 -20.68 -11.33 6.80
N PRO A 151 -21.35 -11.68 5.72
CA PRO A 151 -22.81 -11.88 5.73
C PRO A 151 -23.28 -12.98 6.67
N ASP A 152 -22.39 -13.90 7.07
CA ASP A 152 -22.73 -15.05 7.90
C ASP A 152 -22.31 -14.92 9.36
N VAL A 153 -21.74 -13.79 9.77
CA VAL A 153 -21.26 -13.55 11.13
C VAL A 153 -22.12 -12.52 11.84
N ASN A 154 -23.01 -12.97 12.71
CA ASN A 154 -23.86 -12.07 13.50
C ASN A 154 -23.31 -11.79 14.90
N ALA A 155 -22.36 -12.60 15.38
CA ALA A 155 -21.75 -12.44 16.70
C ALA A 155 -20.58 -11.45 16.63
N THR A 156 -20.39 -10.69 17.70
CA THR A 156 -19.21 -9.85 17.87
C THR A 156 -17.96 -10.72 17.97
N THR A 157 -17.03 -10.52 17.06
CA THR A 157 -15.81 -11.34 16.96
C THR A 157 -14.62 -10.45 16.65
N SER A 158 -13.52 -10.59 17.39
CA SER A 158 -12.26 -9.90 17.09
C SER A 158 -11.48 -10.68 16.04
N ILE A 159 -10.99 -9.95 15.05
CA ILE A 159 -10.20 -10.48 13.93
C ILE A 159 -8.92 -9.66 13.73
N ASN A 160 -7.90 -10.32 13.24
CA ASN A 160 -6.70 -9.67 12.74
C ASN A 160 -6.74 -9.69 11.22
N VAL A 161 -6.64 -8.52 10.66
CA VAL A 161 -6.66 -8.29 9.20
C VAL A 161 -5.25 -7.92 8.76
N PHE A 162 -4.71 -8.68 7.84
CA PHE A 162 -3.43 -8.42 7.20
C PHE A 162 -3.69 -7.70 5.87
N LEU A 163 -3.29 -6.45 5.80
CA LEU A 163 -3.64 -5.58 4.67
C LEU A 163 -2.47 -4.68 4.26
N VAL A 164 -2.51 -4.20 3.03
CA VAL A 164 -1.60 -3.17 2.52
C VAL A 164 -2.33 -1.83 2.64
N PRO A 165 -2.02 -1.04 3.67
CA PRO A 165 -2.74 0.23 3.88
C PRO A 165 -2.27 1.29 2.88
N LEU A 166 -3.12 2.28 2.65
CA LEU A 166 -2.72 3.49 1.94
C LEU A 166 -1.68 4.28 2.74
N THR A 167 -0.86 5.05 2.05
CA THR A 167 0.21 5.84 2.69
C THR A 167 -0.33 6.84 3.72
N LYS A 168 -1.54 7.35 3.55
CA LYS A 168 -2.19 8.25 4.50
C LYS A 168 -2.42 7.65 5.89
N GLU A 169 -2.54 6.32 5.97
CA GLU A 169 -2.79 5.60 7.24
C GLU A 169 -1.55 5.54 8.15
N TYR A 170 -0.35 5.77 7.58
CA TYR A 170 0.88 5.86 8.37
C TYR A 170 1.03 7.24 9.00
N GLY A 171 1.49 7.29 10.23
CA GLY A 171 1.88 8.54 10.91
C GLY A 171 3.10 9.20 10.25
N MET A 172 3.35 10.46 10.60
CA MET A 172 4.46 11.26 10.05
C MET A 172 5.84 10.65 10.31
N ASN A 173 5.99 9.97 11.44
CA ASN A 173 7.25 9.39 11.88
C ASN A 173 7.28 7.86 11.74
N ASP A 174 6.22 7.25 11.22
CA ASP A 174 6.16 5.82 11.01
C ASP A 174 7.08 5.41 9.86
N GLU A 175 7.74 4.28 10.00
CA GLU A 175 8.55 3.72 8.93
C GLU A 175 7.67 3.21 7.79
N LEU A 176 7.95 3.69 6.58
CA LEU A 176 7.23 3.28 5.39
C LEU A 176 7.84 2.00 4.83
N PRO A 177 7.02 0.96 4.57
CA PRO A 177 7.53 -0.28 3.98
C PRO A 177 7.99 -0.10 2.53
N GLY A 178 8.89 -0.98 2.05
CA GLY A 178 9.38 -1.02 0.67
C GLY A 178 10.83 -0.60 0.45
N GLY A 179 11.42 0.14 1.40
CA GLY A 179 12.85 0.50 1.37
C GLY A 179 13.25 1.49 0.27
N GLY A 180 14.57 1.66 0.11
CA GLY A 180 15.16 2.76 -0.68
C GLY A 180 14.74 2.83 -2.14
N VAL A 181 14.44 1.72 -2.80
CA VAL A 181 14.00 1.73 -4.22
C VAL A 181 12.65 2.44 -4.37
N ILE A 182 11.72 2.18 -3.45
CA ILE A 182 10.42 2.86 -3.42
C ILE A 182 10.61 4.32 -3.03
N ASP A 183 11.43 4.59 -2.01
CA ASP A 183 11.69 5.94 -1.52
C ASP A 183 12.29 6.82 -2.63
N ASP A 184 13.27 6.32 -3.38
CA ASP A 184 13.86 7.03 -4.52
C ASP A 184 12.85 7.29 -5.66
N ALA A 185 11.99 6.31 -5.95
CA ALA A 185 10.95 6.46 -6.96
C ALA A 185 9.92 7.52 -6.53
N VAL A 186 9.57 7.57 -5.25
CA VAL A 186 8.66 8.58 -4.68
C VAL A 186 9.28 9.98 -4.78
N VAL A 187 10.53 10.14 -4.36
CA VAL A 187 11.23 11.44 -4.46
C VAL A 187 11.25 11.93 -5.91
N LYS A 188 11.64 11.06 -6.85
CA LYS A 188 11.64 11.41 -8.29
C LYS A 188 10.26 11.78 -8.80
N GLY A 189 9.24 11.01 -8.44
CA GLY A 189 7.87 11.25 -8.87
C GLY A 189 7.32 12.58 -8.34
N VAL A 190 7.56 12.90 -7.08
CA VAL A 190 7.13 14.18 -6.50
C VAL A 190 7.88 15.35 -7.15
N LEU A 191 9.19 15.24 -7.35
CA LEU A 191 9.95 16.29 -8.03
C LEU A 191 9.49 16.52 -9.48
N GLN A 192 9.05 15.48 -10.17
CA GLN A 192 8.44 15.61 -11.49
C GLN A 192 7.13 16.39 -11.45
N ILE A 193 6.30 16.20 -10.44
CA ILE A 193 5.05 16.97 -10.24
C ILE A 193 5.37 18.46 -10.09
N TYR A 194 6.43 18.81 -9.38
CA TYR A 194 6.88 20.20 -9.23
C TYR A 194 7.70 20.72 -10.40
N GLY A 195 7.77 19.98 -11.53
CA GLY A 195 8.45 20.42 -12.74
C GLY A 195 9.97 20.48 -12.62
N VAL A 196 10.55 19.94 -11.55
CA VAL A 196 11.99 19.77 -11.42
C VAL A 196 12.40 18.63 -12.35
N MET A 197 12.64 18.94 -13.59
CA MET A 197 13.35 18.03 -14.46
C MET A 197 14.76 17.88 -13.89
N PHE A 198 15.13 16.66 -13.51
CA PHE A 198 16.54 16.33 -13.37
C PHE A 198 17.16 16.57 -14.76
N GLN A 199 17.70 17.74 -14.97
CA GLN A 199 18.69 17.91 -16.00
C GLN A 199 19.84 17.02 -15.55
N VAL A 200 19.92 15.81 -16.11
CA VAL A 200 21.19 15.11 -16.18
C VAL A 200 22.10 16.18 -16.77
N PRO A 201 23.17 16.58 -16.08
CA PRO A 201 24.12 17.48 -16.68
C PRO A 201 24.49 16.83 -18.02
N HIS A 202 24.02 17.40 -19.12
CA HIS A 202 24.66 17.17 -20.39
C HIS A 202 26.05 17.72 -20.11
N ASP A 203 26.97 16.84 -19.86
CA ASP A 203 28.38 17.13 -19.95
C ASP A 203 28.56 17.49 -21.43
N GLU A 204 28.24 18.72 -21.75
CA GLU A 204 28.75 19.33 -22.93
C GLU A 204 30.24 19.40 -22.65
N GLU A 205 30.95 18.35 -23.04
CA GLU A 205 32.39 18.43 -23.26
C GLU A 205 32.61 19.65 -24.12
N ASN A 206 32.76 20.76 -23.44
CA ASN A 206 33.25 21.98 -24.05
C ASN A 206 34.75 21.76 -24.24
N ASP A 207 35.06 20.82 -25.13
CA ASP A 207 36.38 20.62 -25.67
C ASP A 207 36.76 21.90 -26.38
N ASN A 208 37.29 22.86 -25.62
CA ASN A 208 37.94 24.04 -26.10
C ASN A 208 39.16 23.69 -27.01
N ILE A 209 39.06 22.65 -27.82
CA ILE A 209 39.99 22.33 -28.87
C ILE A 209 39.64 23.21 -30.05
N LYS A 210 40.10 24.47 -29.99
CA LYS A 210 40.20 25.30 -31.19
C LYS A 210 41.12 24.58 -32.16
N PRO A 211 40.67 24.27 -33.37
CA PRO A 211 41.56 23.72 -34.37
C PRO A 211 42.66 24.77 -34.65
N ARG A 212 43.89 24.39 -34.31
CA ARG A 212 45.08 25.18 -34.70
C ARG A 212 45.13 25.15 -36.21
N ARG A 213 45.00 26.34 -36.82
CA ARG A 213 45.35 26.57 -38.21
C ARG A 213 46.86 26.56 -38.41
#